data_9adbcce697a6ca5cd5bf0c71d5939d2f
#
_entry.id   9adbcce697a6ca5cd5bf0c71d5939d2f
#
_cell.length_a   1.000
_cell.length_b   1.000
_cell.length_c   1.000
_cell.angle_alpha   90.00
_cell.angle_beta   90.00
_cell.angle_gamma   90.00
#
_symmetry.space_group_name_H-M   'P 1'
#
loop_
_entity.id
_entity.type
_entity.pdbx_description
1 polymer ?
#
loop_
_entity_poly.entity_id
_entity_poly.type
_entity_poly.pdbx_seq_one_letter_code
_entity_poly.pdbx_strand_id
1 'polypeptide(L)'
;MAHRLFAKRGFAAVTTRDVARAADIATGTLFNYFRTKEAVAVALAAVSLADARAAWDARAARTATLDEQLFTLIVDELRALEPHRDYFIPVLEAVLKPPSGAADDPETAAVRAGHLDRVRGLLATHRPAVPTGPVTEHLYWSLYAGVLTFWAAAPPPDRDETLAVLDHSVRAFVGWLDAAGPTAAGATRPRK
;
A
#
# COMPACT_ATOMS: atom_id res chain seq x y z
N MET A 1 8.37 -8.62 18.63
CA MET A 1 8.46 -7.88 19.92
C MET A 1 7.78 -6.52 19.80
N ALA A 2 8.22 -5.61 18.92
CA ALA A 2 7.64 -4.26 18.78
C ALA A 2 6.13 -4.24 18.52
N HIS A 3 5.62 -5.11 17.62
CA HIS A 3 4.17 -5.24 17.37
C HIS A 3 3.36 -5.47 18.66
N ARG A 4 3.78 -6.43 19.51
CA ARG A 4 3.10 -6.70 20.80
C ARG A 4 3.14 -5.51 21.73
N LEU A 5 4.20 -4.72 21.68
CA LEU A 5 4.35 -3.52 22.50
C LEU A 5 3.38 -2.42 22.05
N PHE A 6 3.27 -2.19 20.74
CA PHE A 6 2.32 -1.24 20.17
C PHE A 6 0.87 -1.63 20.47
N ALA A 7 0.51 -2.91 20.25
CA ALA A 7 -0.83 -3.40 20.54
C ALA A 7 -1.21 -3.30 22.04
N LYS A 8 -0.26 -3.60 22.96
CA LYS A 8 -0.54 -3.62 24.38
C LYS A 8 -0.60 -2.23 25.02
N ARG A 9 0.28 -1.30 24.61
CA ARG A 9 0.46 0.00 25.25
C ARG A 9 -0.08 1.17 24.43
N GLY A 10 -0.51 0.93 23.20
CA GLY A 10 -0.84 1.94 22.23
C GLY A 10 0.42 2.57 21.59
N PHE A 11 0.34 2.87 20.31
CA PHE A 11 1.47 3.40 19.54
C PHE A 11 2.01 4.72 20.09
N ALA A 12 1.12 5.64 20.52
CA ALA A 12 1.51 6.94 21.02
C ALA A 12 2.37 6.85 22.31
N ALA A 13 2.06 5.90 23.19
CA ALA A 13 2.74 5.75 24.49
C ALA A 13 4.07 4.99 24.40
N VAL A 14 4.41 4.38 23.26
CA VAL A 14 5.65 3.62 23.05
C VAL A 14 6.74 4.52 22.48
N THR A 15 7.94 4.41 23.03
CA THR A 15 9.14 5.11 22.53
C THR A 15 10.08 4.13 21.80
N THR A 16 11.01 4.65 20.99
CA THR A 16 12.07 3.83 20.38
C THR A 16 12.95 3.11 21.43
N ARG A 17 13.14 3.73 22.60
CA ARG A 17 13.85 3.09 23.73
C ARG A 17 13.08 1.90 24.28
N ASP A 18 11.76 1.97 24.36
CA ASP A 18 10.93 0.85 24.80
C ASP A 18 11.01 -0.30 23.79
N VAL A 19 11.05 0.01 22.50
CA VAL A 19 11.22 -0.98 21.44
C VAL A 19 12.57 -1.66 21.54
N ALA A 20 13.67 -0.90 21.70
CA ALA A 20 15.02 -1.42 21.87
C ALA A 20 15.12 -2.35 23.08
N ARG A 21 14.55 -1.90 24.23
CA ARG A 21 14.51 -2.71 25.45
C ARG A 21 13.72 -4.01 25.26
N ALA A 22 12.56 -3.93 24.61
CA ALA A 22 11.73 -5.12 24.32
C ALA A 22 12.41 -6.11 23.36
N ALA A 23 13.27 -5.63 22.47
CA ALA A 23 14.03 -6.44 21.54
C ALA A 23 15.38 -6.92 22.11
N ASP A 24 15.70 -6.54 23.36
CA ASP A 24 16.98 -6.85 24.03
C ASP A 24 18.21 -6.38 23.22
N ILE A 25 18.12 -5.15 22.68
CA ILE A 25 19.22 -4.51 21.95
C ILE A 25 19.52 -3.12 22.52
N ALA A 26 20.74 -2.64 22.31
CA ALA A 26 21.10 -1.28 22.66
C ALA A 26 20.28 -0.27 21.84
N THR A 27 19.86 0.83 22.46
CA THR A 27 19.12 1.90 21.78
C THR A 27 19.86 2.44 20.55
N GLY A 28 21.19 2.59 20.64
CA GLY A 28 22.04 2.99 19.52
C GLY A 28 21.99 2.02 18.36
N THR A 29 21.94 0.71 18.66
CA THR A 29 21.79 -0.33 17.63
C THR A 29 20.44 -0.17 16.89
N LEU A 30 19.35 0.05 17.61
CA LEU A 30 18.05 0.29 16.98
C LEU A 30 18.09 1.53 16.07
N PHE A 31 18.69 2.64 16.52
CA PHE A 31 18.78 3.88 15.74
C PHE A 31 19.62 3.76 14.46
N ASN A 32 20.52 2.80 14.38
CA ASN A 32 21.27 2.51 13.15
C ASN A 32 20.38 1.95 12.03
N TYR A 33 19.26 1.30 12.39
CA TYR A 33 18.31 0.71 11.45
C TYR A 33 17.04 1.57 11.31
N PHE A 34 16.53 2.09 12.42
CA PHE A 34 15.24 2.81 12.46
C PHE A 34 15.39 4.11 13.23
N ARG A 35 15.27 5.24 12.54
CA ARG A 35 15.41 6.56 13.17
C ARG A 35 14.21 6.94 14.02
N THR A 36 13.03 6.38 13.73
CA THR A 36 11.77 6.69 14.40
C THR A 36 10.99 5.42 14.72
N LYS A 37 10.00 5.51 15.61
CA LYS A 37 9.11 4.38 15.88
C LYS A 37 8.15 4.13 14.71
N GLU A 38 7.87 5.15 13.92
CA GLU A 38 7.09 5.06 12.67
C GLU A 38 7.83 4.18 11.67
N ALA A 39 9.15 4.35 11.50
CA ALA A 39 9.97 3.48 10.64
C ALA A 39 9.94 2.01 11.09
N VAL A 40 9.96 1.75 12.40
CA VAL A 40 9.76 0.38 12.93
C VAL A 40 8.39 -0.17 12.57
N ALA A 41 7.33 0.64 12.69
CA ALA A 41 5.97 0.23 12.36
C ALA A 41 5.81 -0.04 10.85
N VAL A 42 6.41 0.79 9.99
CA VAL A 42 6.47 0.56 8.53
C VAL A 42 7.17 -0.76 8.23
N ALA A 43 8.33 -1.04 8.83
CA ALA A 43 9.04 -2.30 8.61
C ALA A 43 8.23 -3.53 9.05
N LEU A 44 7.50 -3.45 10.15
CA LEU A 44 6.59 -4.53 10.56
C LEU A 44 5.46 -4.77 9.55
N ALA A 45 4.84 -3.70 9.06
CA ALA A 45 3.83 -3.79 8.01
C ALA A 45 4.42 -4.32 6.69
N ALA A 46 5.64 -3.91 6.34
CA ALA A 46 6.35 -4.34 5.14
C ALA A 46 6.56 -5.86 5.10
N VAL A 47 6.93 -6.47 6.24
CA VAL A 47 7.07 -7.94 6.34
C VAL A 47 5.74 -8.62 6.07
N SER A 48 4.65 -8.20 6.73
CA SER A 48 3.32 -8.77 6.53
C SER A 48 2.83 -8.62 5.09
N LEU A 49 3.08 -7.46 4.48
CA LEU A 49 2.75 -7.22 3.07
C LEU A 49 3.57 -8.08 2.11
N ALA A 50 4.86 -8.28 2.38
CA ALA A 50 5.71 -9.14 1.56
C ALA A 50 5.21 -10.59 1.57
N ASP A 51 4.86 -11.11 2.74
CA ASP A 51 4.30 -12.47 2.89
C ASP A 51 2.95 -12.60 2.16
N ALA A 52 2.06 -11.62 2.31
CA ALA A 52 0.76 -11.61 1.63
C ALA A 52 0.91 -11.59 0.10
N ARG A 53 1.83 -10.77 -0.40
CA ARG A 53 2.13 -10.65 -1.83
C ARG A 53 2.73 -11.93 -2.40
N ALA A 54 3.63 -12.58 -1.67
CA ALA A 54 4.18 -13.87 -2.08
C ALA A 54 3.10 -14.97 -2.12
N ALA A 55 2.21 -14.99 -1.14
CA ALA A 55 1.07 -15.90 -1.11
C ALA A 55 0.07 -15.62 -2.26
N TRP A 56 -0.18 -14.35 -2.57
CA TRP A 56 -1.02 -13.95 -3.70
C TRP A 56 -0.38 -14.38 -5.04
N ASP A 57 0.91 -14.11 -5.25
CA ASP A 57 1.65 -14.49 -6.45
C ASP A 57 1.56 -16.03 -6.70
N ALA A 58 1.59 -16.82 -5.64
CA ALA A 58 1.53 -18.28 -5.72
C ALA A 58 0.15 -18.84 -6.14
N ARG A 59 -0.95 -18.11 -5.87
CA ARG A 59 -2.33 -18.58 -6.11
C ARG A 59 -3.11 -17.75 -7.12
N ALA A 60 -2.58 -16.61 -7.58
CA ALA A 60 -3.26 -15.75 -8.53
C ALA A 60 -3.64 -16.52 -9.80
N ALA A 61 -4.94 -16.57 -10.09
CA ALA A 61 -5.45 -17.27 -11.26
C ALA A 61 -5.07 -16.48 -12.52
N ARG A 62 -4.32 -17.10 -13.43
CA ARG A 62 -3.91 -16.48 -14.70
C ARG A 62 -5.08 -16.13 -15.62
N THR A 63 -6.24 -16.74 -15.39
CA THR A 63 -7.47 -16.53 -16.17
C THR A 63 -8.38 -15.47 -15.56
N ALA A 64 -8.07 -14.94 -14.36
CA ALA A 64 -8.84 -13.89 -13.74
C ALA A 64 -8.68 -12.56 -14.50
N THR A 65 -9.72 -11.72 -14.46
CA THR A 65 -9.70 -10.39 -15.05
C THR A 65 -8.79 -9.43 -14.27
N LEU A 66 -8.45 -8.27 -14.86
CA LEU A 66 -7.60 -7.30 -14.19
C LEU A 66 -8.22 -6.78 -12.88
N ASP A 67 -9.53 -6.50 -12.91
CA ASP A 67 -10.27 -6.03 -11.74
C ASP A 67 -10.31 -7.10 -10.63
N GLU A 68 -10.53 -8.37 -10.94
CA GLU A 68 -10.48 -9.46 -9.98
C GLU A 68 -9.09 -9.62 -9.36
N GLN A 69 -8.02 -9.49 -10.17
CA GLN A 69 -6.66 -9.62 -9.66
C GLN A 69 -6.27 -8.41 -8.78
N LEU A 70 -6.61 -7.18 -9.17
CA LEU A 70 -6.38 -6.00 -8.34
C LEU A 70 -7.19 -6.07 -7.05
N PHE A 71 -8.47 -6.47 -7.12
CA PHE A 71 -9.32 -6.62 -5.94
C PHE A 71 -8.73 -7.62 -4.95
N THR A 72 -8.39 -8.82 -5.42
CA THR A 72 -7.85 -9.87 -4.55
C THR A 72 -6.49 -9.52 -3.98
N LEU A 73 -5.61 -8.87 -4.73
CA LEU A 73 -4.33 -8.37 -4.25
C LEU A 73 -4.53 -7.43 -3.06
N ILE A 74 -5.41 -6.43 -3.20
CA ILE A 74 -5.64 -5.43 -2.16
C ILE A 74 -6.33 -6.06 -0.95
N VAL A 75 -7.30 -6.97 -1.15
CA VAL A 75 -7.95 -7.71 -0.04
C VAL A 75 -6.92 -8.47 0.79
N ASP A 76 -5.96 -9.12 0.17
CA ASP A 76 -4.92 -9.85 0.89
C ASP A 76 -3.98 -8.93 1.64
N GLU A 77 -3.64 -7.79 1.05
CA GLU A 77 -2.86 -6.75 1.74
C GLU A 77 -3.62 -6.18 2.96
N LEU A 78 -4.91 -5.87 2.83
CA LEU A 78 -5.73 -5.40 3.94
C LEU A 78 -5.80 -6.45 5.07
N ARG A 79 -5.94 -7.73 4.73
CA ARG A 79 -5.92 -8.82 5.73
C ARG A 79 -4.57 -8.92 6.43
N ALA A 80 -3.48 -8.76 5.70
CA ALA A 80 -2.13 -8.78 6.27
C ALA A 80 -1.87 -7.57 7.19
N LEU A 81 -2.50 -6.43 6.89
CA LEU A 81 -2.39 -5.21 7.69
C LEU A 81 -3.32 -5.19 8.90
N GLU A 82 -4.34 -6.06 8.99
CA GLU A 82 -5.29 -6.08 10.10
C GLU A 82 -4.63 -6.13 11.49
N PRO A 83 -3.58 -6.94 11.75
CA PRO A 83 -2.88 -6.94 13.03
C PRO A 83 -2.20 -5.61 13.37
N HIS A 84 -1.97 -4.75 12.38
CA HIS A 84 -1.29 -3.47 12.52
C HIS A 84 -2.26 -2.28 12.60
N ARG A 85 -3.56 -2.51 12.48
CA ARG A 85 -4.60 -1.51 12.32
C ARG A 85 -4.60 -0.43 13.40
N ASP A 86 -4.45 -0.81 14.68
CA ASP A 86 -4.48 0.11 15.81
C ASP A 86 -3.41 1.21 15.74
N TYR A 87 -2.34 0.99 14.98
CA TYR A 87 -1.27 1.96 14.78
C TYR A 87 -0.97 2.24 13.30
N PHE A 88 -1.87 1.83 12.42
CA PHE A 88 -1.66 1.94 10.97
C PHE A 88 -1.74 3.38 10.47
N ILE A 89 -2.57 4.25 11.08
CA ILE A 89 -2.71 5.65 10.63
C ILE A 89 -1.37 6.38 10.57
N PRO A 90 -0.51 6.37 11.62
CA PRO A 90 0.82 6.95 11.53
C PRO A 90 1.73 6.33 10.46
N VAL A 91 1.57 5.02 10.20
CA VAL A 91 2.27 4.32 9.11
C VAL A 91 1.79 4.83 7.76
N LEU A 92 0.47 4.92 7.58
CA LEU A 92 -0.14 5.40 6.37
C LEU A 92 0.26 6.85 6.05
N GLU A 93 0.27 7.73 7.04
CA GLU A 93 0.74 9.10 6.89
C GLU A 93 2.19 9.17 6.38
N ALA A 94 3.06 8.28 6.88
CA ALA A 94 4.45 8.20 6.43
C ALA A 94 4.55 7.72 4.97
N VAL A 95 3.74 6.70 4.59
CA VAL A 95 3.75 6.10 3.24
C VAL A 95 3.09 7.02 2.20
N LEU A 96 2.08 7.81 2.60
CA LEU A 96 1.34 8.69 1.70
C LEU A 96 2.03 10.04 1.47
N LYS A 97 2.97 10.44 2.31
CA LYS A 97 3.72 11.69 2.06
C LYS A 97 4.33 11.67 0.67
N PRO A 98 4.19 12.77 -0.09
CA PRO A 98 4.91 12.89 -1.36
C PRO A 98 6.41 12.73 -1.12
N PRO A 99 7.15 12.10 -2.06
CA PRO A 99 8.60 12.05 -1.96
C PRO A 99 9.13 13.48 -1.86
N SER A 100 9.59 13.87 -0.70
CA SER A 100 10.10 15.23 -0.44
C SER A 100 11.62 15.35 -0.72
N GLY A 101 12.09 14.65 -1.74
CA GLY A 101 13.41 14.86 -2.36
C GLY A 101 14.66 14.61 -1.51
N ALA A 102 14.54 14.49 -0.18
CA ALA A 102 15.72 14.45 0.68
C ALA A 102 15.73 13.33 1.76
N ALA A 103 14.63 12.68 2.05
CA ALA A 103 14.61 11.67 3.12
C ALA A 103 13.35 10.79 3.13
N ASP A 104 12.98 10.15 2.02
CA ASP A 104 12.07 9.02 2.13
C ASP A 104 12.81 7.91 2.88
N ASP A 105 12.20 7.45 3.99
CA ASP A 105 12.68 6.27 4.67
C ASP A 105 12.72 5.11 3.65
N PRO A 106 13.88 4.42 3.49
CA PRO A 106 14.04 3.37 2.49
C PRO A 106 12.96 2.30 2.55
N GLU A 107 12.50 1.96 3.76
CA GLU A 107 11.44 0.97 3.97
C GLU A 107 10.10 1.46 3.40
N THR A 108 9.76 2.73 3.62
CA THR A 108 8.54 3.36 3.09
C THR A 108 8.57 3.37 1.55
N ALA A 109 9.69 3.74 0.96
CA ALA A 109 9.88 3.72 -0.48
C ALA A 109 9.76 2.30 -1.05
N ALA A 110 10.35 1.30 -0.38
CA ALA A 110 10.31 -0.10 -0.79
C ALA A 110 8.89 -0.69 -0.73
N VAL A 111 8.09 -0.36 0.28
CA VAL A 111 6.69 -0.80 0.40
C VAL A 111 5.87 -0.30 -0.79
N ARG A 112 5.98 0.99 -1.11
CA ARG A 112 5.29 1.60 -2.24
C ARG A 112 5.76 1.02 -3.58
N ALA A 113 7.06 0.94 -3.80
CA ALA A 113 7.64 0.40 -5.02
C ALA A 113 7.18 -1.05 -5.25
N GLY A 114 7.27 -1.90 -4.22
CA GLY A 114 6.87 -3.31 -4.33
C GLY A 114 5.39 -3.52 -4.65
N HIS A 115 4.50 -2.61 -4.21
CA HIS A 115 3.09 -2.64 -4.60
C HIS A 115 2.91 -2.20 -6.06
N LEU A 116 3.47 -1.06 -6.44
CA LEU A 116 3.35 -0.53 -7.80
C LEU A 116 4.01 -1.43 -8.85
N ASP A 117 5.09 -2.14 -8.52
CA ASP A 117 5.72 -3.11 -9.43
C ASP A 117 4.76 -4.25 -9.81
N ARG A 118 3.99 -4.76 -8.84
CA ARG A 118 2.96 -5.76 -9.12
C ARG A 118 1.85 -5.23 -10.01
N VAL A 119 1.37 -4.05 -9.70
CA VAL A 119 0.34 -3.38 -10.51
C VAL A 119 0.83 -3.16 -11.94
N ARG A 120 2.07 -2.71 -12.13
CA ARG A 120 2.68 -2.60 -13.47
C ARG A 120 2.73 -3.94 -14.20
N GLY A 121 3.10 -5.01 -13.51
CA GLY A 121 3.07 -6.37 -14.06
C GLY A 121 1.68 -6.81 -14.52
N LEU A 122 0.64 -6.54 -13.71
CA LEU A 122 -0.75 -6.81 -14.07
C LEU A 122 -1.20 -5.98 -15.28
N LEU A 123 -0.89 -4.68 -15.29
CA LEU A 123 -1.21 -3.81 -16.42
C LEU A 123 -0.51 -4.26 -17.70
N ALA A 124 0.76 -4.61 -17.64
CA ALA A 124 1.50 -5.13 -18.80
C ALA A 124 0.89 -6.42 -19.36
N THR A 125 0.33 -7.25 -18.51
CA THR A 125 -0.31 -8.51 -18.91
C THR A 125 -1.69 -8.29 -19.52
N HIS A 126 -2.52 -7.46 -18.87
CA HIS A 126 -3.94 -7.31 -19.23
C HIS A 126 -4.23 -6.14 -20.16
N ARG A 127 -3.38 -5.13 -20.17
CA ARG A 127 -3.54 -3.88 -20.93
C ARG A 127 -2.22 -3.42 -21.54
N PRO A 128 -1.55 -4.24 -22.37
CA PRO A 128 -0.22 -3.94 -22.91
C PRO A 128 -0.18 -2.66 -23.78
N ALA A 129 -1.32 -2.21 -24.28
CA ALA A 129 -1.44 -0.99 -25.08
C ALA A 129 -1.59 0.29 -24.24
N VAL A 130 -1.82 0.17 -22.93
CA VAL A 130 -1.96 1.32 -22.03
C VAL A 130 -0.58 1.72 -21.50
N PRO A 131 -0.14 2.99 -21.70
CA PRO A 131 1.12 3.44 -21.14
C PRO A 131 1.11 3.36 -19.60
N THR A 132 2.01 2.58 -19.03
CA THR A 132 2.29 2.57 -17.60
C THR A 132 3.21 3.74 -17.28
N GLY A 133 2.65 4.93 -17.15
CA GLY A 133 3.39 6.16 -16.88
C GLY A 133 2.99 6.79 -15.54
N PRO A 134 3.63 7.94 -15.19
CA PRO A 134 3.40 8.60 -13.91
C PRO A 134 1.92 8.93 -13.64
N VAL A 135 1.14 9.25 -14.68
CA VAL A 135 -0.30 9.55 -14.54
C VAL A 135 -1.08 8.31 -14.12
N THR A 136 -0.86 7.17 -14.80
CA THR A 136 -1.51 5.89 -14.48
C THR A 136 -1.16 5.44 -13.06
N GLU A 137 0.11 5.50 -12.70
CA GLU A 137 0.59 5.13 -11.37
C GLU A 137 0.05 6.05 -10.28
N HIS A 138 0.02 7.35 -10.53
CA HIS A 138 -0.50 8.31 -9.55
C HIS A 138 -2.01 8.15 -9.34
N LEU A 139 -2.77 7.96 -10.41
CA LEU A 139 -4.21 7.73 -10.32
C LEU A 139 -4.51 6.44 -9.52
N TYR A 140 -3.84 5.34 -9.89
CA TYR A 140 -3.97 4.09 -9.15
C TYR A 140 -3.61 4.26 -7.67
N TRP A 141 -2.45 4.88 -7.39
CA TRP A 141 -1.98 5.10 -6.02
C TRP A 141 -2.97 5.93 -5.19
N SER A 142 -3.60 6.94 -5.80
CA SER A 142 -4.59 7.78 -5.14
C SER A 142 -5.84 6.99 -4.74
N LEU A 143 -6.31 6.08 -5.61
CA LEU A 143 -7.43 5.19 -5.31
C LEU A 143 -7.06 4.19 -4.21
N TYR A 144 -5.90 3.55 -4.32
CA TYR A 144 -5.40 2.61 -3.30
C TYR A 144 -5.25 3.28 -1.94
N ALA A 145 -4.65 4.46 -1.89
CA ALA A 145 -4.52 5.26 -0.69
C ALA A 145 -5.88 5.63 -0.07
N GLY A 146 -6.87 5.96 -0.90
CA GLY A 146 -8.25 6.19 -0.47
C GLY A 146 -8.85 4.97 0.21
N VAL A 147 -8.68 3.79 -0.37
CA VAL A 147 -9.14 2.52 0.22
C VAL A 147 -8.46 2.25 1.57
N LEU A 148 -7.13 2.42 1.64
CA LEU A 148 -6.39 2.24 2.89
C LEU A 148 -6.84 3.22 3.99
N THR A 149 -7.07 4.48 3.63
CA THR A 149 -7.55 5.51 4.56
C THR A 149 -8.95 5.18 5.07
N PHE A 150 -9.85 4.76 4.17
CA PHE A 150 -11.20 4.35 4.54
C PHE A 150 -11.16 3.13 5.47
N TRP A 151 -10.41 2.09 5.10
CA TRP A 151 -10.23 0.90 5.93
C TRP A 151 -9.67 1.24 7.32
N ALA A 152 -8.67 2.11 7.41
CA ALA A 152 -8.06 2.49 8.69
C ALA A 152 -9.01 3.27 9.60
N ALA A 153 -9.91 4.08 9.02
CA ALA A 153 -10.88 4.89 9.74
C ALA A 153 -12.17 4.14 10.11
N ALA A 154 -12.52 3.08 9.38
CA ALA A 154 -13.77 2.34 9.61
C ALA A 154 -13.76 1.64 10.98
N PRO A 155 -14.86 1.67 11.75
CA PRO A 155 -14.94 0.94 13.02
C PRO A 155 -14.91 -0.57 12.78
N PRO A 156 -14.21 -1.36 13.61
CA PRO A 156 -14.32 -2.82 13.55
C PRO A 156 -15.74 -3.27 13.95
N PRO A 157 -16.39 -4.25 13.27
CA PRO A 157 -15.85 -5.17 12.25
C PRO A 157 -16.30 -4.84 10.81
N ASP A 158 -16.60 -3.59 10.48
CA ASP A 158 -17.26 -3.26 9.21
C ASP A 158 -16.30 -3.40 8.02
N ARG A 159 -16.24 -4.64 7.49
CA ARG A 159 -15.45 -4.95 6.28
C ARG A 159 -16.26 -4.77 5.00
N ASP A 160 -17.58 -4.83 5.08
CA ASP A 160 -18.43 -4.85 3.90
C ASP A 160 -18.37 -3.50 3.17
N GLU A 161 -18.41 -2.38 3.90
CA GLU A 161 -18.24 -1.05 3.31
C GLU A 161 -16.84 -0.86 2.72
N THR A 162 -15.78 -1.35 3.39
CA THR A 162 -14.42 -1.29 2.84
C THR A 162 -14.30 -2.08 1.54
N LEU A 163 -14.89 -3.27 1.48
CA LEU A 163 -14.90 -4.08 0.26
C LEU A 163 -15.71 -3.43 -0.85
N ALA A 164 -16.81 -2.76 -0.52
CA ALA A 164 -17.60 -1.99 -1.48
C ALA A 164 -16.80 -0.79 -2.04
N VAL A 165 -16.12 -0.02 -1.18
CA VAL A 165 -15.23 1.08 -1.61
C VAL A 165 -14.13 0.55 -2.50
N LEU A 166 -13.51 -0.58 -2.15
CA LEU A 166 -12.48 -1.23 -2.94
C LEU A 166 -13.00 -1.65 -4.32
N ASP A 167 -14.15 -2.34 -4.38
CA ASP A 167 -14.76 -2.80 -5.63
C ASP A 167 -15.03 -1.62 -6.58
N HIS A 168 -15.64 -0.56 -6.06
CA HIS A 168 -15.92 0.64 -6.85
C HIS A 168 -14.64 1.34 -7.32
N SER A 169 -13.62 1.43 -6.46
CA SER A 169 -12.34 2.05 -6.80
C SER A 169 -11.61 1.29 -7.91
N VAL A 170 -11.57 -0.04 -7.81
CA VAL A 170 -10.93 -0.89 -8.83
C VAL A 170 -11.67 -0.79 -10.15
N ARG A 171 -13.01 -0.86 -10.14
CA ARG A 171 -13.82 -0.71 -11.38
C ARG A 171 -13.67 0.66 -12.01
N ALA A 172 -13.62 1.73 -11.20
CA ALA A 172 -13.39 3.07 -11.72
C ALA A 172 -12.02 3.19 -12.38
N PHE A 173 -10.97 2.60 -11.78
CA PHE A 173 -9.64 2.59 -12.38
C PHE A 173 -9.58 1.80 -13.68
N VAL A 174 -10.12 0.57 -13.70
CA VAL A 174 -10.15 -0.26 -14.91
C VAL A 174 -10.98 0.39 -16.01
N GLY A 175 -12.14 0.96 -15.69
CA GLY A 175 -12.95 1.72 -16.65
C GLY A 175 -12.22 2.93 -17.23
N TRP A 176 -11.43 3.63 -16.42
CA TRP A 176 -10.57 4.72 -16.91
C TRP A 176 -9.47 4.20 -17.86
N LEU A 177 -8.83 3.07 -17.56
CA LEU A 177 -7.85 2.44 -18.45
C LEU A 177 -8.46 2.07 -19.81
N ASP A 178 -9.67 1.52 -19.81
CA ASP A 178 -10.38 1.13 -21.02
C ASP A 178 -10.75 2.35 -21.87
N ALA A 179 -11.10 3.49 -21.23
CA ALA A 179 -11.37 4.75 -21.91
C ALA A 179 -10.10 5.47 -22.41
N ALA A 180 -8.98 5.29 -21.73
CA ALA A 180 -7.67 5.88 -22.09
C ALA A 180 -6.88 5.07 -23.13
N GLY A 181 -7.40 3.91 -23.58
CA GLY A 181 -6.81 3.06 -24.61
C GLY A 181 -6.56 3.79 -25.94
N PRO A 182 -6.00 3.17 -26.97
CA PRO A 182 -5.38 3.80 -28.14
C PRO A 182 -6.29 4.73 -28.98
N THR A 183 -7.56 4.83 -28.67
CA THR A 183 -8.51 5.74 -29.35
C THR A 183 -8.28 7.22 -28.98
N ALA A 184 -7.61 7.54 -27.86
CA ALA A 184 -7.41 8.91 -27.39
C ALA A 184 -6.12 9.59 -27.90
N ALA A 185 -5.20 8.83 -28.51
CA ALA A 185 -3.93 9.37 -29.03
C ALA A 185 -4.07 10.16 -30.35
N GLY A 186 -5.26 10.20 -30.95
CA GLY A 186 -5.53 10.86 -32.24
C GLY A 186 -6.17 12.26 -32.16
N ALA A 187 -6.61 12.72 -31.01
CA ALA A 187 -7.25 14.03 -30.88
C ALA A 187 -6.23 15.11 -30.50
N THR A 188 -5.37 15.50 -31.45
CA THR A 188 -4.61 16.76 -31.36
C THR A 188 -5.60 17.92 -31.30
N ARG A 189 -5.73 18.55 -30.13
CA ARG A 189 -6.49 19.80 -30.01
C ARG A 189 -5.92 20.84 -30.95
N PRO A 190 -6.70 21.46 -31.86
CA PRO A 190 -6.19 22.55 -32.68
C PRO A 190 -5.82 23.73 -31.76
N ARG A 191 -4.57 24.19 -31.88
CA ARG A 191 -4.15 25.47 -31.28
C ARG A 191 -4.97 26.60 -31.92
N LYS A 192 -5.73 27.32 -31.11
CA LYS A 192 -6.18 28.67 -31.42
C LYS A 192 -5.14 29.66 -30.88
#